data_b3d793dbe3abc4a8990c0867c14ce4a5
#
_entry.id   b3d793dbe3abc4a8990c0867c14ce4a5
#
_cell.length_a   1.000
_cell.length_b   1.000
_cell.length_c   1.000
_cell.angle_alpha   90.00
_cell.angle_beta   90.00
_cell.angle_gamma   90.00
#
_symmetry.space_group_name_H-M   'P 1'
#
loop_
_entity.id
_entity.type
_entity.pdbx_description
1 polymer ?
#
loop_
_entity_poly.entity_id
_entity_poly.type
_entity_poly.pdbx_seq_one_letter_code
_entity_poly.pdbx_strand_id
1 'polypeptide(L)'
;MNASRPVPRVPRLGVNIDHVATIRNARGGRHPDPVAAAKLAAEAGADGITAHLREDRRHIGDEDIARLSTEIGLPLNLEMAATDEMLAIALKARPHAACIVPERREEVTTEGGLDAARHHNHLAPMVRQLSEAGIRVSLFIEADEMQLEAARALGAPVVELHTGAYCHAALDGTAAERERLLERLRRGAAFGQKLGLEVHAGHGLTYDTVPPIAAMPGIAELNIGHFLIGEAIFDGLAPAIRDRKSTRLNS
;
A
#
# COMPACT_ATOMS: atom_id res chain seq x y z
N MET A 1 -13.81 4.53 -23.63
CA MET A 1 -14.00 5.55 -22.57
C MET A 1 -14.21 4.80 -21.28
N ASN A 2 -13.14 4.64 -20.48
CA ASN A 2 -13.27 4.04 -19.14
C ASN A 2 -13.89 5.11 -18.24
N ALA A 3 -15.14 4.88 -17.82
CA ALA A 3 -15.75 5.67 -16.78
C ALA A 3 -14.88 5.51 -15.52
N SER A 4 -14.28 6.60 -15.05
CA SER A 4 -13.57 6.62 -13.77
C SER A 4 -14.51 6.11 -12.69
N ARG A 5 -14.11 5.07 -11.94
CA ARG A 5 -14.87 4.63 -10.78
C ARG A 5 -15.09 5.82 -9.84
N PRO A 6 -16.30 6.04 -9.34
CA PRO A 6 -16.53 7.12 -8.38
C PRO A 6 -15.63 6.88 -7.16
N VAL A 7 -14.90 7.91 -6.76
CA VAL A 7 -14.08 7.87 -5.54
C VAL A 7 -15.01 7.66 -4.36
N PRO A 8 -14.79 6.66 -3.52
CA PRO A 8 -15.64 6.44 -2.35
C PRO A 8 -15.59 7.64 -1.42
N ARG A 9 -16.72 7.99 -0.81
CA ARG A 9 -16.83 9.11 0.15
C ARG A 9 -15.93 8.88 1.38
N VAL A 10 -15.66 7.61 1.70
CA VAL A 10 -14.77 7.16 2.77
C VAL A 10 -13.74 6.22 2.11
N PRO A 11 -12.44 6.45 2.25
CA PRO A 11 -11.42 5.59 1.68
C PRO A 11 -11.53 4.16 2.21
N ARG A 12 -11.25 3.16 1.38
CA ARG A 12 -11.07 1.77 1.84
C ARG A 12 -9.89 1.68 2.79
N LEU A 13 -9.89 0.66 3.64
CA LEU A 13 -8.78 0.32 4.52
C LEU A 13 -8.13 -1.00 4.08
N GLY A 14 -6.94 -0.92 3.52
CA GLY A 14 -6.01 -2.03 3.36
C GLY A 14 -5.19 -2.19 4.64
N VAL A 15 -5.23 -3.37 5.26
CA VAL A 15 -4.43 -3.69 6.44
C VAL A 15 -3.19 -4.45 6.00
N ASN A 16 -2.01 -3.84 6.15
CA ASN A 16 -0.74 -4.52 5.93
C ASN A 16 -0.37 -5.35 7.17
N ILE A 17 -0.13 -6.65 6.95
CA ILE A 17 0.09 -7.65 8.01
C ILE A 17 1.55 -8.09 8.14
N ASP A 18 2.50 -7.44 7.48
CA ASP A 18 3.91 -7.85 7.45
C ASP A 18 4.52 -8.00 8.83
N HIS A 19 4.19 -7.08 9.74
CA HIS A 19 4.77 -7.08 11.08
C HIS A 19 4.23 -8.19 11.98
N VAL A 20 3.11 -8.84 11.64
CA VAL A 20 2.68 -10.10 12.26
C VAL A 20 3.71 -11.18 11.98
N ALA A 21 4.16 -11.27 10.72
CA ALA A 21 5.22 -12.20 10.32
C ALA A 21 6.57 -11.82 10.95
N THR A 22 6.88 -10.53 11.11
CA THR A 22 8.08 -10.07 11.83
C THR A 22 8.12 -10.62 13.26
N ILE A 23 7.02 -10.52 14.00
CA ILE A 23 6.92 -11.07 15.37
C ILE A 23 7.09 -12.59 15.36
N ARG A 24 6.43 -13.29 14.43
CA ARG A 24 6.58 -14.74 14.25
C ARG A 24 8.05 -15.12 14.00
N ASN A 25 8.71 -14.42 13.08
CA ASN A 25 10.05 -14.75 12.65
C ASN A 25 11.11 -14.44 13.74
N ALA A 26 10.86 -13.48 14.63
CA ALA A 26 11.74 -13.18 15.76
C ALA A 26 11.98 -14.40 16.67
N ARG A 27 11.04 -15.36 16.72
CA ARG A 27 11.16 -16.61 17.49
C ARG A 27 11.42 -17.83 16.61
N GLY A 28 11.32 -17.71 15.27
CA GLY A 28 11.45 -18.83 14.34
C GLY A 28 10.34 -19.88 14.47
N GLY A 29 9.16 -19.48 14.98
CA GLY A 29 8.01 -20.35 15.19
C GLY A 29 6.92 -20.18 14.12
N ARG A 30 5.70 -20.67 14.45
CA ARG A 30 4.51 -20.58 13.59
C ARG A 30 3.51 -19.51 14.06
N HIS A 31 3.78 -18.87 15.18
CA HIS A 31 2.88 -17.91 15.81
C HIS A 31 3.57 -16.57 16.04
N PRO A 32 2.86 -15.44 15.84
CA PRO A 32 1.50 -15.32 15.29
C PRO A 32 1.42 -15.66 13.80
N ASP A 33 0.26 -16.18 13.35
CA ASP A 33 0.01 -16.54 11.95
C ASP A 33 -0.53 -15.35 11.16
N PRO A 34 0.12 -14.88 10.08
CA PRO A 34 -0.37 -13.81 9.23
C PRO A 34 -1.75 -14.06 8.63
N VAL A 35 -2.08 -15.30 8.28
CA VAL A 35 -3.41 -15.67 7.75
C VAL A 35 -4.49 -15.51 8.81
N ALA A 36 -4.20 -15.89 10.05
CA ALA A 36 -5.14 -15.68 11.17
C ALA A 36 -5.35 -14.17 11.42
N ALA A 37 -4.29 -13.38 11.33
CA ALA A 37 -4.38 -11.91 11.44
C ALA A 37 -5.21 -11.31 10.32
N ALA A 38 -5.06 -11.77 9.07
CA ALA A 38 -5.85 -11.34 7.92
C ALA A 38 -7.35 -11.65 8.10
N LYS A 39 -7.69 -12.84 8.59
CA LYS A 39 -9.08 -13.23 8.91
C LYS A 39 -9.68 -12.33 9.99
N LEU A 40 -8.91 -12.07 11.06
CA LEU A 40 -9.33 -11.16 12.14
C LEU A 40 -9.48 -9.72 11.65
N ALA A 41 -8.62 -9.26 10.74
CA ALA A 41 -8.75 -7.94 10.11
C ALA A 41 -10.04 -7.84 9.28
N ALA A 42 -10.41 -8.88 8.56
CA ALA A 42 -11.68 -8.95 7.82
C ALA A 42 -12.89 -8.82 8.76
N GLU A 43 -12.90 -9.58 9.87
CA GLU A 43 -13.95 -9.50 10.90
C GLU A 43 -14.01 -8.12 11.57
N ALA A 44 -12.89 -7.44 11.69
CA ALA A 44 -12.80 -6.08 12.22
C ALA A 44 -13.24 -5.00 11.23
N GLY A 45 -13.47 -5.37 9.95
CA GLY A 45 -14.00 -4.48 8.92
C GLY A 45 -12.94 -3.87 8.00
N ALA A 46 -11.76 -4.47 7.86
CA ALA A 46 -10.84 -4.15 6.79
C ALA A 46 -11.50 -4.37 5.42
N ASP A 47 -11.11 -3.59 4.41
CA ASP A 47 -11.62 -3.70 3.05
C ASP A 47 -10.66 -4.51 2.14
N GLY A 48 -9.41 -4.68 2.56
CA GLY A 48 -8.37 -5.46 1.88
C GLY A 48 -7.23 -5.83 2.81
N ILE A 49 -6.40 -6.77 2.37
CA ILE A 49 -5.18 -7.19 3.04
C ILE A 49 -4.00 -6.85 2.15
N THR A 50 -2.97 -6.23 2.72
CA THR A 50 -1.69 -5.99 2.06
C THR A 50 -0.62 -6.86 2.71
N ALA A 51 0.20 -7.50 1.88
CA ALA A 51 1.35 -8.29 2.32
C ALA A 51 2.53 -8.08 1.37
N HIS A 52 3.69 -7.74 1.91
CA HIS A 52 4.90 -7.50 1.15
C HIS A 52 5.81 -8.73 1.19
N LEU A 53 5.92 -9.41 0.06
CA LEU A 53 6.93 -10.46 -0.13
C LEU A 53 8.23 -9.82 -0.59
N ARG A 54 9.12 -9.52 0.36
CA ARG A 54 10.44 -8.95 0.05
C ARG A 54 11.38 -9.99 -0.55
N GLU A 55 12.34 -9.54 -1.36
CA GLU A 55 13.40 -10.41 -1.90
C GLU A 55 14.15 -11.19 -0.80
N ASP A 56 14.38 -10.57 0.36
CA ASP A 56 15.10 -11.17 1.50
C ASP A 56 14.21 -12.00 2.46
N ARG A 57 12.90 -12.07 2.23
CA ARG A 57 11.92 -12.82 3.05
C ARG A 57 12.01 -12.52 4.55
N ARG A 58 12.39 -11.28 4.93
CA ARG A 58 12.58 -10.93 6.36
C ARG A 58 11.32 -11.04 7.21
N HIS A 59 10.14 -11.01 6.61
CA HIS A 59 8.83 -11.17 7.29
C HIS A 59 7.92 -12.15 6.56
N ILE A 60 7.11 -11.72 5.60
CA ILE A 60 6.25 -12.58 4.79
C ILE A 60 7.11 -13.54 3.96
N GLY A 61 6.72 -14.81 3.93
CA GLY A 61 7.35 -15.85 3.12
C GLY A 61 6.44 -16.33 2.00
N ASP A 62 6.99 -17.15 1.10
CA ASP A 62 6.28 -17.67 -0.07
C ASP A 62 5.04 -18.50 0.32
N GLU A 63 5.13 -19.27 1.41
CA GLU A 63 4.00 -20.05 1.97
C GLU A 63 2.88 -19.12 2.46
N ASP A 64 3.23 -17.98 3.09
CA ASP A 64 2.23 -17.02 3.54
C ASP A 64 1.43 -16.46 2.35
N ILE A 65 2.10 -16.09 1.24
CA ILE A 65 1.43 -15.60 0.04
C ILE A 65 0.51 -16.67 -0.56
N ALA A 66 0.97 -17.91 -0.66
CA ALA A 66 0.17 -19.01 -1.18
C ALA A 66 -1.10 -19.24 -0.32
N ARG A 67 -0.96 -19.18 1.00
CA ARG A 67 -2.09 -19.32 1.94
C ARG A 67 -3.01 -18.10 1.91
N LEU A 68 -2.48 -16.88 1.91
CA LEU A 68 -3.27 -15.66 1.82
C LEU A 68 -4.11 -15.62 0.55
N SER A 69 -3.53 -16.04 -0.59
CA SER A 69 -4.24 -16.05 -1.87
C SER A 69 -5.43 -17.01 -1.93
N THR A 70 -5.49 -17.99 -1.02
CA THR A 70 -6.51 -19.06 -1.05
C THR A 70 -7.41 -19.12 0.18
N GLU A 71 -6.94 -18.65 1.34
CA GLU A 71 -7.63 -18.84 2.63
C GLU A 71 -8.36 -17.60 3.15
N ILE A 72 -8.13 -16.40 2.57
CA ILE A 72 -8.80 -15.18 3.01
C ILE A 72 -9.96 -14.79 2.09
N GLY A 73 -10.99 -14.17 2.66
CA GLY A 73 -12.16 -13.69 1.91
C GLY A 73 -12.04 -12.25 1.40
N LEU A 74 -10.97 -11.54 1.74
CA LEU A 74 -10.71 -10.16 1.28
C LEU A 74 -9.76 -10.13 0.09
N PRO A 75 -9.80 -9.05 -0.72
CA PRO A 75 -8.80 -8.81 -1.76
C PRO A 75 -7.38 -8.78 -1.17
N LEU A 76 -6.46 -9.53 -1.76
CA LEU A 76 -5.03 -9.47 -1.44
C LEU A 76 -4.34 -8.46 -2.36
N ASN A 77 -3.66 -7.49 -1.79
CA ASN A 77 -2.69 -6.62 -2.44
C ASN A 77 -1.28 -7.14 -2.13
N LEU A 78 -0.59 -7.72 -3.11
CA LEU A 78 0.77 -8.21 -2.98
C LEU A 78 1.75 -7.06 -3.27
N GLU A 79 2.50 -6.61 -2.26
CA GLU A 79 3.63 -5.72 -2.49
C GLU A 79 4.86 -6.54 -2.89
N MET A 80 5.57 -6.08 -3.93
CA MET A 80 6.67 -6.82 -4.52
C MET A 80 7.71 -5.90 -5.17
N ALA A 81 8.99 -6.32 -5.15
CA ALA A 81 10.03 -5.70 -5.95
C ALA A 81 9.81 -5.94 -7.45
N ALA A 82 10.36 -5.06 -8.28
CA ALA A 82 10.33 -5.19 -9.74
C ALA A 82 11.36 -6.20 -10.25
N THR A 83 11.23 -7.48 -9.89
CA THR A 83 12.13 -8.57 -10.34
C THR A 83 11.37 -9.68 -11.03
N ASP A 84 12.06 -10.44 -11.89
CA ASP A 84 11.45 -11.58 -12.61
C ASP A 84 10.96 -12.68 -11.63
N GLU A 85 11.68 -12.87 -10.51
CA GLU A 85 11.27 -13.81 -9.46
C GLU A 85 9.92 -13.40 -8.86
N MET A 86 9.79 -12.14 -8.46
CA MET A 86 8.55 -11.63 -7.86
C MET A 86 7.40 -11.62 -8.86
N LEU A 87 7.67 -11.29 -10.12
CA LEU A 87 6.69 -11.39 -11.19
C LEU A 87 6.17 -12.83 -11.35
N ALA A 88 7.06 -13.83 -11.37
CA ALA A 88 6.67 -15.23 -11.47
C ALA A 88 5.81 -15.69 -10.29
N ILE A 89 6.14 -15.26 -9.08
CA ILE A 89 5.36 -15.54 -7.86
C ILE A 89 3.98 -14.89 -7.94
N ALA A 90 3.89 -13.62 -8.34
CA ALA A 90 2.62 -12.91 -8.49
C ALA A 90 1.72 -13.57 -9.54
N LEU A 91 2.28 -13.95 -10.70
CA LEU A 91 1.55 -14.65 -11.75
C LEU A 91 1.03 -16.02 -11.30
N LYS A 92 1.76 -16.71 -10.43
CA LYS A 92 1.35 -18.00 -9.85
C LYS A 92 0.28 -17.81 -8.76
N ALA A 93 0.49 -16.88 -7.84
CA ALA A 93 -0.41 -16.63 -6.70
C ALA A 93 -1.72 -15.96 -7.13
N ARG A 94 -1.70 -15.18 -8.22
CA ARG A 94 -2.86 -14.45 -8.76
C ARG A 94 -3.60 -13.61 -7.71
N PRO A 95 -2.91 -12.72 -6.98
CA PRO A 95 -3.56 -11.83 -6.03
C PRO A 95 -4.55 -10.90 -6.76
N HIS A 96 -5.45 -10.27 -6.00
CA HIS A 96 -6.36 -9.26 -6.55
C HIS A 96 -5.60 -8.06 -7.15
N ALA A 97 -4.55 -7.63 -6.46
CA ALA A 97 -3.68 -6.55 -6.89
C ALA A 97 -2.21 -6.86 -6.59
N ALA A 98 -1.32 -6.23 -7.35
CA ALA A 98 0.11 -6.22 -7.10
C ALA A 98 0.59 -4.76 -7.09
N CYS A 99 1.23 -4.36 -5.99
CA CYS A 99 1.86 -3.06 -5.84
C CYS A 99 3.37 -3.21 -6.03
N ILE A 100 3.92 -2.58 -7.05
CA ILE A 100 5.37 -2.59 -7.27
C ILE A 100 6.00 -1.50 -6.40
N VAL A 101 6.92 -1.93 -5.52
CA VAL A 101 7.59 -1.07 -4.54
C VAL A 101 9.11 -1.14 -4.72
N PRO A 102 9.87 -0.08 -4.37
CA PRO A 102 11.33 -0.14 -4.42
C PRO A 102 11.86 -0.93 -3.21
N GLU A 103 12.87 -1.77 -3.43
CA GLU A 103 13.61 -2.44 -2.36
C GLU A 103 15.08 -2.08 -2.32
N ARG A 104 15.63 -1.54 -3.40
CA ARG A 104 17.03 -1.12 -3.55
C ARG A 104 17.15 0.39 -3.69
N ARG A 105 18.31 0.93 -3.31
CA ARG A 105 18.58 2.38 -3.36
C ARG A 105 18.46 2.98 -4.75
N GLU A 106 18.85 2.26 -5.77
CA GLU A 106 18.81 2.69 -7.17
C GLU A 106 17.40 2.77 -7.75
N GLU A 107 16.42 2.14 -7.10
CA GLU A 107 15.01 2.10 -7.51
C GLU A 107 14.18 3.23 -6.92
N VAL A 108 14.71 3.93 -5.90
CA VAL A 108 13.98 4.97 -5.18
C VAL A 108 14.23 6.35 -5.75
N THR A 109 13.23 7.21 -5.58
CA THR A 109 13.38 8.67 -5.69
C THR A 109 14.15 9.20 -4.47
N THR A 110 14.47 10.48 -4.46
CA THR A 110 15.14 11.14 -3.31
C THR A 110 14.33 11.07 -2.01
N GLU A 111 13.03 10.78 -2.09
CA GLU A 111 12.09 10.78 -0.94
C GLU A 111 11.56 9.39 -0.59
N GLY A 112 11.84 8.35 -1.38
CA GLY A 112 11.61 6.96 -1.01
C GLY A 112 10.58 6.17 -1.84
N GLY A 113 9.83 6.80 -2.74
CA GLY A 113 8.95 6.09 -3.69
C GLY A 113 9.71 5.47 -4.86
N LEU A 114 9.08 4.55 -5.58
CA LEU A 114 9.63 3.96 -6.81
C LEU A 114 9.83 5.04 -7.88
N ASP A 115 11.01 5.11 -8.49
CA ASP A 115 11.28 5.99 -9.62
C ASP A 115 10.76 5.37 -10.93
N ALA A 116 9.44 5.44 -11.10
CA ALA A 116 8.75 4.85 -12.24
C ALA A 116 9.13 5.51 -13.57
N ALA A 117 9.46 6.80 -13.55
CA ALA A 117 9.87 7.53 -14.75
C ALA A 117 11.23 7.02 -15.25
N ARG A 118 12.19 6.89 -14.35
CA ARG A 118 13.55 6.41 -14.69
C ARG A 118 13.56 4.94 -15.10
N HIS A 119 12.77 4.10 -14.43
CA HIS A 119 12.73 2.66 -14.65
C HIS A 119 11.62 2.21 -15.61
N HIS A 120 11.04 3.14 -16.39
CA HIS A 120 9.92 2.88 -17.28
C HIS A 120 10.09 1.65 -18.18
N ASN A 121 11.24 1.52 -18.84
CA ASN A 121 11.49 0.40 -19.77
C ASN A 121 11.57 -0.96 -19.07
N HIS A 122 12.04 -0.98 -17.83
CA HIS A 122 12.07 -2.19 -16.99
C HIS A 122 10.68 -2.56 -16.47
N LEU A 123 9.91 -1.59 -16.04
CA LEU A 123 8.58 -1.79 -15.47
C LEU A 123 7.51 -2.14 -16.51
N ALA A 124 7.61 -1.61 -17.73
CA ALA A 124 6.58 -1.77 -18.76
C ALA A 124 6.21 -3.23 -19.07
N PRO A 125 7.16 -4.17 -19.27
CA PRO A 125 6.81 -5.57 -19.52
C PRO A 125 6.18 -6.25 -18.30
N MET A 126 6.54 -5.85 -17.08
CA MET A 126 5.98 -6.42 -15.84
C MET A 126 4.53 -5.96 -15.63
N VAL A 127 4.28 -4.66 -15.74
CA VAL A 127 2.93 -4.08 -15.64
C VAL A 127 2.00 -4.73 -16.67
N ARG A 128 2.48 -4.92 -17.91
CA ARG A 128 1.70 -5.58 -18.96
C ARG A 128 1.37 -7.03 -18.60
N GLN A 129 2.35 -7.85 -18.20
CA GLN A 129 2.14 -9.25 -17.88
C GLN A 129 1.20 -9.45 -16.70
N LEU A 130 1.34 -8.64 -15.64
CA LEU A 130 0.44 -8.65 -14.50
C LEU A 130 -0.99 -8.28 -14.93
N SER A 131 -1.14 -7.24 -15.75
CA SER A 131 -2.44 -6.79 -16.25
C SER A 131 -3.11 -7.81 -17.16
N GLU A 132 -2.36 -8.45 -18.06
CA GLU A 132 -2.84 -9.54 -18.94
C GLU A 132 -3.29 -10.77 -18.13
N ALA A 133 -2.68 -11.02 -16.97
CA ALA A 133 -3.10 -12.05 -16.03
C ALA A 133 -4.34 -11.68 -15.20
N GLY A 134 -4.87 -10.47 -15.38
CA GLY A 134 -6.03 -9.96 -14.63
C GLY A 134 -5.69 -9.43 -13.23
N ILE A 135 -4.40 -9.26 -12.92
CA ILE A 135 -3.92 -8.70 -11.66
C ILE A 135 -3.93 -7.17 -11.78
N ARG A 136 -4.55 -6.50 -10.84
CA ARG A 136 -4.63 -5.04 -10.81
C ARG A 136 -3.30 -4.44 -10.35
N VAL A 137 -2.62 -3.70 -11.22
CA VAL A 137 -1.28 -3.16 -10.91
C VAL A 137 -1.39 -1.81 -10.22
N SER A 138 -0.61 -1.65 -9.16
CA SER A 138 -0.35 -0.38 -8.47
C SER A 138 1.15 -0.09 -8.46
N LEU A 139 1.54 1.19 -8.45
CA LEU A 139 2.92 1.62 -8.27
C LEU A 139 3.02 2.49 -7.01
N PHE A 140 3.95 2.16 -6.12
CA PHE A 140 4.23 2.92 -4.91
C PHE A 140 5.19 4.07 -5.25
N ILE A 141 4.67 5.28 -5.41
CA ILE A 141 5.41 6.43 -5.95
C ILE A 141 5.27 7.67 -5.07
N GLU A 142 6.13 8.66 -5.32
CA GLU A 142 5.96 9.99 -4.76
C GLU A 142 4.76 10.74 -5.38
N ALA A 143 4.22 11.70 -4.62
CA ALA A 143 3.20 12.63 -5.09
C ALA A 143 3.83 13.71 -6.01
N ASP A 144 4.33 13.26 -7.15
CA ASP A 144 5.06 14.05 -8.15
C ASP A 144 4.45 13.83 -9.54
N GLU A 145 4.27 14.90 -10.30
CA GLU A 145 3.58 14.85 -11.59
C GLU A 145 4.30 13.93 -12.59
N MET A 146 5.64 13.93 -12.61
CA MET A 146 6.43 13.08 -13.51
C MET A 146 6.24 11.59 -13.18
N GLN A 147 6.17 11.24 -11.90
CA GLN A 147 5.94 9.86 -11.47
C GLN A 147 4.50 9.40 -11.78
N LEU A 148 3.53 10.29 -11.60
CA LEU A 148 2.12 10.03 -11.91
C LEU A 148 1.89 9.85 -13.43
N GLU A 149 2.52 10.70 -14.26
CA GLU A 149 2.50 10.57 -15.72
C GLU A 149 3.17 9.27 -16.18
N ALA A 150 4.30 8.89 -15.56
CA ALA A 150 4.99 7.64 -15.84
C ALA A 150 4.11 6.44 -15.51
N ALA A 151 3.45 6.43 -14.35
CA ALA A 151 2.51 5.37 -13.96
C ALA A 151 1.36 5.23 -14.96
N ARG A 152 0.80 6.37 -15.40
CA ARG A 152 -0.24 6.38 -16.44
C ARG A 152 0.27 5.84 -17.78
N ALA A 153 1.48 6.23 -18.20
CA ALA A 153 2.10 5.76 -19.44
C ALA A 153 2.43 4.26 -19.41
N LEU A 154 2.81 3.72 -18.24
CA LEU A 154 3.02 2.30 -18.01
C LEU A 154 1.71 1.48 -18.09
N GLY A 155 0.55 2.13 -18.00
CA GLY A 155 -0.75 1.47 -17.99
C GLY A 155 -1.18 0.94 -16.62
N ALA A 156 -0.49 1.33 -15.54
CA ALA A 156 -0.93 1.02 -14.18
C ALA A 156 -2.23 1.80 -13.86
N PRO A 157 -3.33 1.13 -13.49
CA PRO A 157 -4.58 1.80 -13.19
C PRO A 157 -4.60 2.45 -11.80
N VAL A 158 -3.65 2.11 -10.93
CA VAL A 158 -3.58 2.55 -9.54
C VAL A 158 -2.19 3.08 -9.23
N VAL A 159 -2.14 4.07 -8.34
CA VAL A 159 -0.91 4.51 -7.68
C VAL A 159 -1.13 4.58 -6.18
N GLU A 160 -0.12 4.24 -5.41
CA GLU A 160 -0.08 4.49 -3.98
C GLU A 160 0.94 5.59 -3.70
N LEU A 161 0.45 6.70 -3.15
CA LEU A 161 1.29 7.84 -2.78
C LEU A 161 2.02 7.57 -1.47
N HIS A 162 3.34 7.70 -1.50
CA HIS A 162 4.21 7.58 -0.34
C HIS A 162 3.95 8.72 0.65
N THR A 163 3.47 8.39 1.86
CA THR A 163 3.17 9.37 2.91
C THR A 163 4.24 9.49 3.99
N GLY A 164 5.32 8.71 3.90
CA GLY A 164 6.35 8.61 4.95
C GLY A 164 7.01 9.94 5.31
N ALA A 165 7.39 10.75 4.32
CA ALA A 165 7.98 12.07 4.58
C ALA A 165 7.02 12.99 5.36
N TYR A 166 5.73 13.00 5.00
CA TYR A 166 4.69 13.74 5.74
C TYR A 166 4.53 13.22 7.18
N CYS A 167 4.46 11.90 7.35
CA CYS A 167 4.31 11.29 8.67
C CYS A 167 5.53 11.57 9.56
N HIS A 168 6.73 11.51 9.00
CA HIS A 168 7.95 11.88 9.73
C HIS A 168 7.95 13.35 10.13
N ALA A 169 7.61 14.26 9.22
CA ALA A 169 7.51 15.68 9.53
C ALA A 169 6.40 16.01 10.55
N ALA A 170 5.37 15.16 10.65
CA ALA A 170 4.34 15.31 11.68
C ALA A 170 4.82 14.93 13.08
N LEU A 171 5.82 14.05 13.19
CA LEU A 171 6.41 13.63 14.46
C LEU A 171 7.54 14.59 14.90
N ASP A 172 8.51 14.81 14.02
CA ASP A 172 9.80 15.45 14.36
C ASP A 172 10.07 16.74 13.58
N GLY A 173 9.20 17.09 12.61
CA GLY A 173 9.38 18.25 11.75
C GLY A 173 8.70 19.53 12.25
N THR A 174 8.82 20.58 11.44
CA THR A 174 8.14 21.84 11.68
C THR A 174 6.70 21.82 11.12
N ALA A 175 5.81 22.65 11.68
CA ALA A 175 4.45 22.81 11.15
C ALA A 175 4.44 23.25 9.68
N ALA A 176 5.39 24.11 9.28
CA ALA A 176 5.51 24.57 7.89
C ALA A 176 5.92 23.45 6.94
N GLU A 177 6.84 22.59 7.35
CA GLU A 177 7.27 21.43 6.56
C GLU A 177 6.15 20.41 6.43
N ARG A 178 5.47 20.07 7.53
CA ARG A 178 4.30 19.21 7.53
C ARG A 178 3.23 19.69 6.54
N GLU A 179 2.88 21.00 6.60
CA GLU A 179 1.86 21.55 5.70
C GLU A 179 2.31 21.54 4.23
N ARG A 180 3.57 21.84 3.95
CA ARG A 180 4.14 21.75 2.59
C ARG A 180 4.02 20.34 2.02
N LEU A 181 4.34 19.31 2.82
CA LEU A 181 4.24 17.90 2.39
C LEU A 181 2.79 17.45 2.24
N LEU A 182 1.90 17.89 3.12
CA LEU A 182 0.47 17.62 3.02
C LEU A 182 -0.12 18.24 1.73
N GLU A 183 0.25 19.47 1.41
CA GLU A 183 -0.19 20.14 0.18
C GLU A 183 0.36 19.45 -1.08
N ARG A 184 1.60 18.92 -1.02
CA ARG A 184 2.15 18.10 -2.10
C ARG A 184 1.31 16.84 -2.34
N LEU A 185 0.94 16.12 -1.28
CA LEU A 185 0.06 14.94 -1.36
C LEU A 185 -1.30 15.30 -1.95
N ARG A 186 -1.90 16.43 -1.52
CA ARG A 186 -3.19 16.92 -2.04
C ARG A 186 -3.13 17.20 -3.54
N ARG A 187 -2.09 17.90 -3.99
CA ARG A 187 -1.88 18.18 -5.42
C ARG A 187 -1.65 16.90 -6.22
N GLY A 188 -0.82 15.98 -5.71
CA GLY A 188 -0.57 14.68 -6.35
C GLY A 188 -1.84 13.85 -6.47
N ALA A 189 -2.66 13.77 -5.42
CA ALA A 189 -3.93 13.07 -5.46
C ALA A 189 -4.89 13.64 -6.51
N ALA A 190 -5.04 14.97 -6.56
CA ALA A 190 -5.86 15.65 -7.56
C ALA A 190 -5.34 15.44 -8.99
N PHE A 191 -4.02 15.49 -9.20
CA PHE A 191 -3.41 15.27 -10.49
C PHE A 191 -3.55 13.81 -10.95
N GLY A 192 -3.33 12.83 -10.06
CA GLY A 192 -3.56 11.41 -10.35
C GLY A 192 -4.99 11.12 -10.80
N GLN A 193 -5.98 11.71 -10.12
CA GLN A 193 -7.38 11.63 -10.55
C GLN A 193 -7.61 12.23 -11.95
N LYS A 194 -7.02 13.39 -12.22
CA LYS A 194 -7.11 14.02 -13.55
C LYS A 194 -6.54 13.14 -14.66
N LEU A 195 -5.51 12.35 -14.35
CA LEU A 195 -4.95 11.35 -15.27
C LEU A 195 -5.82 10.09 -15.38
N GLY A 196 -6.88 9.95 -14.59
CA GLY A 196 -7.75 8.78 -14.57
C GLY A 196 -7.19 7.63 -13.75
N LEU A 197 -6.22 7.88 -12.86
CA LEU A 197 -5.68 6.91 -11.91
C LEU A 197 -6.58 6.81 -10.67
N GLU A 198 -6.71 5.63 -10.10
CA GLU A 198 -7.17 5.48 -8.73
C GLU A 198 -5.99 5.73 -7.79
N VAL A 199 -6.19 6.61 -6.81
CA VAL A 199 -5.11 7.04 -5.92
C VAL A 199 -5.31 6.46 -4.54
N HIS A 200 -4.32 5.72 -4.07
CA HIS A 200 -4.19 5.23 -2.71
C HIS A 200 -3.12 6.04 -1.97
N ALA A 201 -3.02 5.88 -0.66
CA ALA A 201 -1.96 6.47 0.14
C ALA A 201 -1.54 5.51 1.26
N GLY A 202 -0.26 5.45 1.55
CA GLY A 202 0.28 4.54 2.56
C GLY A 202 1.68 4.87 3.01
N HIS A 203 2.15 4.11 3.95
CA HIS A 203 3.43 4.18 4.62
C HIS A 203 3.53 5.25 5.71
N GLY A 204 3.69 4.81 6.96
CA GLY A 204 3.93 5.67 8.10
C GLY A 204 2.68 6.27 8.76
N LEU A 205 1.48 6.01 8.22
CA LEU A 205 0.23 6.56 8.75
C LEU A 205 -0.07 6.04 10.16
N THR A 206 -0.43 6.99 11.06
CA THR A 206 -0.85 6.76 12.44
C THR A 206 -2.24 7.34 12.69
N TYR A 207 -2.77 7.24 13.91
CA TYR A 207 -4.05 7.88 14.28
C TYR A 207 -4.03 9.39 14.08
N ASP A 208 -2.88 10.03 14.35
CA ASP A 208 -2.74 11.50 14.27
C ASP A 208 -2.50 12.01 12.84
N THR A 209 -1.86 11.19 11.99
CA THR A 209 -1.49 11.62 10.65
C THR A 209 -2.49 11.25 9.56
N VAL A 210 -3.37 10.28 9.81
CA VAL A 210 -4.33 9.81 8.81
C VAL A 210 -5.50 10.76 8.55
N PRO A 211 -6.07 11.53 9.53
CA PRO A 211 -7.28 12.29 9.26
C PRO A 211 -7.17 13.24 8.07
N PRO A 212 -6.13 14.08 7.94
CA PRO A 212 -6.03 14.98 6.79
C PRO A 212 -5.81 14.25 5.46
N ILE A 213 -5.22 13.04 5.46
CA ILE A 213 -5.08 12.22 4.24
C ILE A 213 -6.41 11.59 3.86
N ALA A 214 -7.15 11.04 4.83
CA ALA A 214 -8.45 10.42 4.60
C ALA A 214 -9.50 11.42 4.09
N ALA A 215 -9.39 12.69 4.52
CA ALA A 215 -10.26 13.77 4.09
C ALA A 215 -9.94 14.34 2.69
N MET A 216 -8.81 13.93 2.07
CA MET A 216 -8.44 14.42 0.73
C MET A 216 -9.40 13.88 -0.32
N PRO A 217 -10.03 14.76 -1.13
CA PRO A 217 -10.74 14.32 -2.31
C PRO A 217 -9.79 13.53 -3.21
N GLY A 218 -10.18 12.33 -3.60
CA GLY A 218 -9.37 11.54 -4.52
C GLY A 218 -8.64 10.37 -3.93
N ILE A 219 -8.43 10.33 -2.64
CA ILE A 219 -7.89 9.14 -1.99
C ILE A 219 -8.98 8.07 -1.90
N ALA A 220 -8.74 6.95 -2.56
CA ALA A 220 -9.68 5.84 -2.64
C ALA A 220 -9.40 4.75 -1.60
N GLU A 221 -8.16 4.63 -1.14
CA GLU A 221 -7.72 3.61 -0.19
C GLU A 221 -6.53 4.08 0.64
N LEU A 222 -6.46 3.60 1.86
CA LEU A 222 -5.35 3.79 2.79
C LEU A 222 -4.74 2.44 3.14
N ASN A 223 -3.42 2.28 2.96
CA ASN A 223 -2.69 1.08 3.35
C ASN A 223 -1.90 1.35 4.62
N ILE A 224 -2.25 0.66 5.72
CA ILE A 224 -1.68 0.89 7.05
C ILE A 224 -1.25 -0.45 7.66
N GLY A 225 0.01 -0.53 8.09
CA GLY A 225 0.58 -1.78 8.62
C GLY A 225 1.26 -1.60 9.97
N HIS A 226 2.49 -1.10 9.97
CA HIS A 226 3.36 -1.07 11.16
C HIS A 226 2.65 -0.51 12.40
N PHE A 227 1.98 0.61 12.25
CA PHE A 227 1.28 1.27 13.36
C PHE A 227 0.15 0.39 13.92
N LEU A 228 -0.71 -0.20 13.05
CA LEU A 228 -1.82 -1.04 13.50
C LEU A 228 -1.34 -2.29 14.25
N ILE A 229 -0.25 -2.91 13.80
CA ILE A 229 0.32 -4.09 14.47
C ILE A 229 0.99 -3.69 15.78
N GLY A 230 1.62 -2.50 15.84
CA GLY A 230 2.17 -1.94 17.07
C GLY A 230 1.09 -1.69 18.13
N GLU A 231 0.01 -0.99 17.76
CA GLU A 231 -1.13 -0.74 18.66
C GLU A 231 -1.83 -2.04 19.09
N ALA A 232 -1.87 -3.04 18.21
CA ALA A 232 -2.45 -4.33 18.51
C ALA A 232 -1.76 -5.08 19.67
N ILE A 233 -0.52 -4.73 20.01
CA ILE A 233 0.20 -5.30 21.17
C ILE A 233 -0.47 -4.88 22.48
N PHE A 234 -1.04 -3.68 22.52
CA PHE A 234 -1.68 -3.11 23.72
C PHE A 234 -3.18 -3.37 23.75
N ASP A 235 -3.87 -3.14 22.63
CA ASP A 235 -5.34 -3.12 22.57
C ASP A 235 -5.93 -4.32 21.84
N GLY A 236 -5.12 -5.10 21.14
CA GLY A 236 -5.54 -6.14 20.22
C GLY A 236 -5.82 -5.63 18.81
N LEU A 237 -5.67 -6.50 17.80
CA LEU A 237 -5.74 -6.12 16.39
C LEU A 237 -7.14 -5.64 15.96
N ALA A 238 -8.19 -6.30 16.42
CA ALA A 238 -9.55 -5.94 16.03
C ALA A 238 -10.00 -4.57 16.58
N PRO A 239 -9.73 -4.18 17.84
CA PRO A 239 -9.93 -2.80 18.32
C PRO A 239 -9.13 -1.78 17.52
N ALA A 240 -7.83 -1.99 17.29
CA ALA A 240 -6.97 -1.07 16.54
C ALA A 240 -7.51 -0.79 15.12
N ILE A 241 -8.03 -1.82 14.43
CA ILE A 241 -8.64 -1.68 13.10
C ILE A 241 -9.98 -0.93 13.17
N ARG A 242 -10.84 -1.25 14.16
CA ARG A 242 -12.16 -0.59 14.30
C ARG A 242 -12.03 0.88 14.62
N ASP A 243 -11.11 1.24 15.49
CA ASP A 243 -10.84 2.64 15.81
C ASP A 243 -10.36 3.41 14.57
N ARG A 244 -9.50 2.82 13.78
CA ARG A 244 -9.08 3.37 12.50
C ARG A 244 -10.24 3.58 11.53
N LYS A 245 -11.18 2.62 11.47
CA LYS A 245 -12.36 2.74 10.62
C LYS A 245 -13.30 3.86 11.11
N SER A 246 -13.50 4.03 12.42
CA SER A 246 -14.31 5.08 13.01
C SER A 246 -13.70 6.48 12.78
N THR A 247 -12.40 6.64 12.94
CA THR A 247 -11.68 7.91 12.66
C THR A 247 -11.79 8.31 11.18
N ARG A 248 -11.75 7.35 10.28
CA ARG A 248 -11.93 7.54 8.83
C ARG A 248 -13.35 8.00 8.48
N LEU A 249 -14.37 7.55 9.23
CA LEU A 249 -15.77 7.89 9.01
C LEU A 249 -16.15 9.28 9.55
N ASN A 250 -15.37 9.79 10.51
CA ASN A 250 -15.64 11.06 11.21
C ASN A 250 -14.78 12.23 10.68
N SER A 251 -14.03 12.06 9.60
CA SER A 251 -13.18 13.08 8.96
C SER A 251 -13.84 13.75 7.74
#